data_4af70feee10829e1dfa0ac2cac9a7480
#
_entry.id   4af70feee10829e1dfa0ac2cac9a7480
#
_cell.length_a   1.000
_cell.length_b   1.000
_cell.length_c   1.000
_cell.angle_alpha   90.00
_cell.angle_beta   90.00
_cell.angle_gamma   90.00
#
_symmetry.space_group_name_H-M   'P 1'
#
loop_
_entity.id
_entity.type
_entity.pdbx_description
1 polymer ?
#
loop_
_entity_poly.entity_id
_entity_poly.type
_entity_poly.pdbx_seq_one_letter_code
_entity_poly.pdbx_strand_id
1 'polypeptide(L)'
;VMGKGIAFGKKAGQRMQPDGDARVYSLTEITERGNAKSIVKEVSPVSLELASAVLDQAEKEFGKIDRSIVFPMADHLDFAIRRIQNGEQISNPLTDDIRVMFYKEYKVASCIQELLWERLQIRIDEHEIGYLALHVHSAIEEEKVSQAMEVARAVRESISLVEHITGYTIDVMSLSYNRMMNHIRYM
;
A
#
# COMPACT_ATOMS: atom_id res chain seq x y z
N VAL A 1 8.44 15.48 10.97
CA VAL A 1 7.17 16.15 11.32
C VAL A 1 6.45 16.49 10.04
N MET A 2 5.19 16.11 9.94
CA MET A 2 4.34 16.35 8.77
C MET A 2 3.08 17.10 9.18
N GLY A 3 2.68 18.11 8.41
CA GLY A 3 1.47 18.88 8.64
C GLY A 3 1.33 20.01 7.61
N LYS A 4 0.11 20.45 7.35
CA LYS A 4 -0.19 21.50 6.37
C LYS A 4 0.45 22.83 6.83
N GLY A 5 1.32 23.43 6.00
CA GLY A 5 1.97 24.71 6.29
C GLY A 5 3.06 24.70 7.38
N ILE A 6 3.42 23.53 7.93
CA ILE A 6 4.29 23.39 9.10
C ILE A 6 5.69 23.98 8.92
N ALA A 7 6.19 24.01 7.68
CA ALA A 7 7.50 24.56 7.34
C ALA A 7 7.44 25.98 6.78
N PHE A 8 6.27 26.60 6.72
CA PHE A 8 6.12 27.93 6.17
C PHE A 8 6.94 28.96 6.97
N GLY A 9 7.82 29.67 6.29
CA GLY A 9 8.72 30.67 6.90
C GLY A 9 9.90 30.08 7.70
N LYS A 10 10.15 28.78 7.65
CA LYS A 10 11.26 28.10 8.34
C LYS A 10 12.40 27.75 7.38
N LYS A 11 13.63 27.78 7.90
CA LYS A 11 14.83 27.37 7.14
C LYS A 11 15.14 25.91 7.40
N ALA A 12 15.73 25.23 6.41
CA ALA A 12 16.20 23.85 6.57
C ALA A 12 17.17 23.72 7.78
N GLY A 13 16.94 22.71 8.63
CA GLY A 13 17.71 22.48 9.86
C GLY A 13 17.23 23.25 11.11
N GLN A 14 16.22 24.11 10.99
CA GLN A 14 15.67 24.82 12.13
C GLN A 14 14.79 23.88 12.98
N ARG A 15 15.00 23.87 14.31
CA ARG A 15 14.14 23.13 15.24
C ARG A 15 12.73 23.71 15.27
N MET A 16 11.74 22.85 15.23
CA MET A 16 10.33 23.22 15.34
C MET A 16 9.69 22.47 16.50
N GLN A 17 8.75 23.11 17.18
CA GLN A 17 7.80 22.40 18.03
C GLN A 17 6.58 22.03 17.17
N PRO A 18 6.08 20.77 17.23
CA PRO A 18 4.89 20.38 16.51
C PRO A 18 3.70 21.19 17.03
N ASP A 19 2.92 21.76 16.12
CA ASP A 19 1.68 22.48 16.44
C ASP A 19 0.49 21.54 16.22
N GLY A 20 -0.56 21.68 16.99
CA GLY A 20 -1.81 20.90 17.08
C GLY A 20 -2.06 19.71 16.12
N ASP A 21 -2.08 19.96 14.81
CA ASP A 21 -2.37 18.96 13.78
C ASP A 21 -1.10 18.32 13.16
N ALA A 22 0.08 18.64 13.69
CA ALA A 22 1.34 18.13 13.16
C ALA A 22 1.63 16.72 13.63
N ARG A 23 1.84 15.79 12.70
CA ARG A 23 2.25 14.41 13.01
C ARG A 23 3.77 14.33 13.12
N VAL A 24 4.24 13.76 14.22
CA VAL A 24 5.66 13.51 14.49
C VAL A 24 5.93 12.03 14.29
N TYR A 25 6.81 11.70 13.36
CA TYR A 25 7.31 10.34 13.14
C TYR A 25 8.72 10.23 13.70
N SER A 26 8.98 9.20 14.49
CA SER A 26 10.31 8.85 14.99
C SER A 26 10.91 7.75 14.12
N LEU A 27 12.11 7.97 13.61
CA LEU A 27 12.84 7.00 12.79
C LEU A 27 13.65 6.09 13.72
N THR A 28 12.98 5.11 14.33
CA THR A 28 13.57 4.24 15.36
C THR A 28 13.97 2.85 14.85
N GLU A 29 13.53 2.44 13.65
CA GLU A 29 13.75 1.07 13.17
C GLU A 29 14.44 1.00 11.81
N ILE A 30 15.16 -0.10 11.59
CA ILE A 30 15.75 -0.49 10.31
C ILE A 30 14.67 -1.22 9.52
N THR A 31 14.32 -0.72 8.34
CA THR A 31 13.39 -1.40 7.42
C THR A 31 14.12 -2.48 6.62
N GLU A 32 13.37 -3.39 5.98
CA GLU A 32 13.94 -4.45 5.12
C GLU A 32 14.85 -3.94 3.99
N ARG A 33 14.72 -2.65 3.60
CA ARG A 33 15.54 -1.98 2.56
C ARG A 33 16.64 -1.07 3.13
N GLY A 34 16.88 -1.09 4.43
CA GLY A 34 17.93 -0.30 5.05
C GLY A 34 17.44 0.66 6.14
N ASN A 35 18.31 1.62 6.51
CA ASN A 35 18.02 2.58 7.57
C ASN A 35 16.90 3.54 7.13
N ALA A 36 15.85 3.68 7.92
CA ALA A 36 14.74 4.62 7.69
C ALA A 36 15.20 6.06 7.38
N LYS A 37 16.39 6.46 7.85
CA LYS A 37 17.00 7.76 7.52
C LYS A 37 17.39 7.88 6.04
N SER A 38 17.75 6.79 5.36
CA SER A 38 18.08 6.83 3.91
C SER A 38 16.81 6.94 3.08
N ILE A 39 15.77 6.18 3.44
CA ILE A 39 14.48 6.22 2.74
C ILE A 39 13.86 7.62 2.79
N VAL A 40 13.84 8.26 3.95
CA VAL A 40 13.28 9.63 4.10
C VAL A 40 14.06 10.69 3.32
N LYS A 41 15.34 10.45 3.01
CA LYS A 41 16.13 11.40 2.18
C LYS A 41 15.86 11.25 0.68
N GLU A 42 15.37 10.09 0.25
CA GLU A 42 15.18 9.74 -1.16
C GLU A 42 13.73 9.88 -1.62
N VAL A 43 12.76 9.71 -0.70
CA VAL A 43 11.33 9.79 -0.98
C VAL A 43 10.85 11.24 -1.08
N SER A 44 10.06 11.55 -2.09
CA SER A 44 9.52 12.90 -2.29
C SER A 44 8.53 13.29 -1.20
N PRO A 45 8.46 14.59 -0.81
CA PRO A 45 7.44 15.07 0.13
C PRO A 45 6.01 14.77 -0.34
N VAL A 46 5.77 14.80 -1.66
CA VAL A 46 4.44 14.51 -2.24
C VAL A 46 4.06 13.05 -2.02
N SER A 47 4.99 12.11 -2.22
CA SER A 47 4.74 10.68 -1.99
C SER A 47 4.44 10.40 -0.51
N LEU A 48 5.09 11.10 0.43
CA LEU A 48 4.78 11.01 1.86
C LEU A 48 3.38 11.57 2.19
N GLU A 49 2.99 12.69 1.59
CA GLU A 49 1.64 13.26 1.77
C GLU A 49 0.56 12.31 1.23
N LEU A 50 0.78 11.73 0.05
CA LEU A 50 -0.13 10.78 -0.58
C LEU A 50 -0.27 9.51 0.27
N ALA A 51 0.84 8.92 0.71
CA ALA A 51 0.83 7.75 1.60
C ALA A 51 0.10 8.06 2.93
N SER A 52 0.35 9.23 3.51
CA SER A 52 -0.36 9.65 4.73
C SER A 52 -1.86 9.77 4.50
N ALA A 53 -2.30 10.32 3.35
CA ALA A 53 -3.72 10.45 3.03
C ALA A 53 -4.41 9.08 2.87
N VAL A 54 -3.74 8.09 2.24
CA VAL A 54 -4.24 6.71 2.15
C VAL A 54 -4.38 6.10 3.56
N LEU A 55 -3.37 6.27 4.42
CA LEU A 55 -3.42 5.76 5.80
C LEU A 55 -4.46 6.50 6.65
N ASP A 56 -4.77 7.75 6.36
CA ASP A 56 -5.88 8.48 7.01
C ASP A 56 -7.23 7.86 6.67
N GLN A 57 -7.41 7.40 5.43
CA GLN A 57 -8.61 6.66 5.06
C GLN A 57 -8.63 5.26 5.67
N ALA A 58 -7.49 4.58 5.75
CA ALA A 58 -7.39 3.30 6.43
C ALA A 58 -7.77 3.42 7.92
N GLU A 59 -7.26 4.44 8.62
CA GLU A 59 -7.57 4.69 10.03
C GLU A 59 -9.07 4.99 10.28
N LYS A 60 -9.74 5.65 9.33
CA LYS A 60 -11.19 5.87 9.40
C LYS A 60 -12.00 4.57 9.24
N GLU A 61 -11.55 3.68 8.35
CA GLU A 61 -12.28 2.43 8.06
C GLU A 61 -12.00 1.35 9.11
N PHE A 62 -10.73 1.20 9.54
CA PHE A 62 -10.27 0.08 10.37
C PHE A 62 -9.98 0.46 11.82
N GLY A 63 -9.98 1.75 12.15
CA GLY A 63 -9.59 2.24 13.48
C GLY A 63 -8.08 2.38 13.63
N LYS A 64 -7.53 1.95 14.76
CA LYS A 64 -6.09 2.07 15.06
C LYS A 64 -5.26 1.20 14.11
N ILE A 65 -4.26 1.81 13.48
CA ILE A 65 -3.33 1.16 12.54
C ILE A 65 -1.88 1.50 12.88
N ASP A 66 -0.93 0.72 12.36
CA ASP A 66 0.49 1.06 12.39
C ASP A 66 0.81 2.15 11.36
N ARG A 67 1.01 3.37 11.85
CA ARG A 67 1.34 4.53 10.99
C ARG A 67 2.77 4.53 10.47
N SER A 68 3.65 3.66 10.97
CA SER A 68 5.04 3.55 10.47
C SER A 68 5.10 3.07 9.01
N ILE A 69 4.06 2.39 8.56
CA ILE A 69 3.88 1.94 7.16
C ILE A 69 3.85 3.11 6.15
N VAL A 70 3.68 4.35 6.62
CA VAL A 70 3.76 5.53 5.74
C VAL A 70 5.07 5.59 4.94
N PHE A 71 6.19 5.16 5.52
CA PHE A 71 7.49 5.24 4.83
C PHE A 71 7.64 4.21 3.71
N PRO A 72 7.43 2.89 3.92
CA PRO A 72 7.48 1.92 2.84
C PRO A 72 6.38 2.14 1.79
N MET A 73 5.21 2.63 2.17
CA MET A 73 4.15 2.99 1.22
C MET A 73 4.55 4.19 0.36
N ALA A 74 5.16 5.23 0.95
CA ALA A 74 5.63 6.40 0.23
C ALA A 74 6.80 6.08 -0.71
N ASP A 75 7.70 5.19 -0.32
CA ASP A 75 8.78 4.68 -1.18
C ASP A 75 8.20 3.96 -2.40
N HIS A 76 7.21 3.07 -2.18
CA HIS A 76 6.50 2.42 -3.29
C HIS A 76 5.82 3.43 -4.22
N LEU A 77 5.10 4.41 -3.67
CA LEU A 77 4.44 5.46 -4.47
C LEU A 77 5.44 6.30 -5.27
N ASP A 78 6.59 6.64 -4.70
CA ASP A 78 7.62 7.39 -5.39
C ASP A 78 8.16 6.64 -6.61
N PHE A 79 8.41 5.33 -6.46
CA PHE A 79 8.77 4.45 -7.57
C PHE A 79 7.64 4.30 -8.60
N ALA A 80 6.40 4.15 -8.17
CA ALA A 80 5.24 4.05 -9.06
C ALA A 80 5.08 5.31 -9.90
N ILE A 81 5.13 6.49 -9.28
CA ILE A 81 5.05 7.80 -9.95
C ILE A 81 6.14 7.93 -11.01
N ARG A 82 7.40 7.60 -10.68
CA ARG A 82 8.53 7.67 -11.63
C ARG A 82 8.34 6.72 -12.81
N ARG A 83 7.90 5.46 -12.58
CA ARG A 83 7.61 4.49 -13.64
C ARG A 83 6.53 5.03 -14.59
N ILE A 84 5.42 5.49 -14.05
CA ILE A 84 4.30 6.02 -14.85
C ILE A 84 4.75 7.24 -15.68
N GLN A 85 5.53 8.15 -15.09
CA GLN A 85 6.08 9.31 -15.81
C GLN A 85 7.04 8.92 -16.94
N ASN A 86 7.74 7.79 -16.80
CA ASN A 86 8.60 7.22 -17.84
C ASN A 86 7.82 6.38 -18.88
N GLY A 87 6.50 6.25 -18.76
CA GLY A 87 5.67 5.40 -19.63
C GLY A 87 5.82 3.91 -19.35
N GLU A 88 6.36 3.54 -18.19
CA GLU A 88 6.53 2.16 -17.76
C GLU A 88 5.32 1.72 -16.91
N GLN A 89 4.89 0.47 -17.10
CA GLN A 89 3.83 -0.15 -16.30
C GLN A 89 4.36 -1.43 -15.66
N ILE A 90 3.83 -1.75 -14.46
CA ILE A 90 4.05 -3.05 -13.85
C ILE A 90 2.91 -4.00 -14.21
N SER A 91 3.20 -5.29 -14.12
CA SER A 91 2.18 -6.33 -14.16
C SER A 91 2.25 -7.14 -12.88
N ASN A 92 1.13 -7.27 -12.21
CA ASN A 92 0.99 -8.13 -11.05
C ASN A 92 -0.07 -9.20 -11.35
N PRO A 93 0.34 -10.45 -11.62
CA PRO A 93 -0.60 -11.53 -11.97
C PRO A 93 -1.55 -11.89 -10.82
N LEU A 94 -1.28 -11.41 -9.59
CA LEU A 94 -2.09 -11.64 -8.40
C LEU A 94 -3.07 -10.48 -8.12
N THR A 95 -3.20 -9.49 -9.01
CA THR A 95 -4.04 -8.30 -8.75
C THR A 95 -5.49 -8.67 -8.42
N ASP A 96 -6.09 -9.59 -9.18
CA ASP A 96 -7.46 -10.02 -8.95
C ASP A 96 -7.59 -10.82 -7.65
N ASP A 97 -6.64 -11.70 -7.35
CA ASP A 97 -6.59 -12.45 -6.09
C ASP A 97 -6.47 -11.49 -4.90
N ILE A 98 -5.56 -10.52 -4.97
CA ILE A 98 -5.37 -9.48 -3.94
C ILE A 98 -6.65 -8.66 -3.76
N ARG A 99 -7.29 -8.23 -4.85
CA ARG A 99 -8.53 -7.45 -4.80
C ARG A 99 -9.67 -8.19 -4.10
N VAL A 100 -9.78 -9.49 -4.28
CA VAL A 100 -10.81 -10.31 -3.63
C VAL A 100 -10.41 -10.63 -2.19
N MET A 101 -9.16 -11.03 -1.95
CA MET A 101 -8.65 -11.44 -0.65
C MET A 101 -8.58 -10.29 0.36
N PHE A 102 -8.18 -9.11 -0.11
CA PHE A 102 -8.00 -7.89 0.67
C PHE A 102 -8.96 -6.79 0.19
N TYR A 103 -10.24 -7.16 -0.02
CA TYR A 103 -11.23 -6.27 -0.64
C TYR A 103 -11.37 -4.91 0.03
N LYS A 104 -11.42 -4.87 1.36
CA LYS A 104 -11.57 -3.62 2.12
C LYS A 104 -10.33 -2.74 2.00
N GLU A 105 -9.16 -3.34 2.12
CA GLU A 105 -7.86 -2.68 1.98
C GLU A 105 -7.69 -2.14 0.56
N TYR A 106 -8.07 -2.93 -0.46
CA TYR A 106 -8.05 -2.52 -1.85
C TYR A 106 -8.98 -1.33 -2.11
N LYS A 107 -10.19 -1.36 -1.53
CA LYS A 107 -11.14 -0.25 -1.61
C LYS A 107 -10.59 1.02 -0.99
N VAL A 108 -9.94 0.93 0.17
CA VAL A 108 -9.27 2.06 0.82
C VAL A 108 -8.10 2.56 -0.04
N ALA A 109 -7.23 1.67 -0.51
CA ALA A 109 -6.09 2.02 -1.35
C ALA A 109 -6.50 2.72 -2.66
N SER A 110 -7.70 2.40 -3.20
CA SER A 110 -8.21 3.00 -4.44
C SER A 110 -8.41 4.52 -4.36
N CYS A 111 -8.49 5.12 -3.16
CA CYS A 111 -8.56 6.58 -3.01
C CYS A 111 -7.34 7.31 -3.60
N ILE A 112 -6.22 6.59 -3.78
CA ILE A 112 -5.00 7.15 -4.38
C ILE A 112 -5.22 7.61 -5.83
N GLN A 113 -6.17 7.04 -6.55
CA GLN A 113 -6.47 7.42 -7.95
C GLN A 113 -6.87 8.89 -8.06
N GLU A 114 -7.80 9.31 -7.21
CA GLU A 114 -8.27 10.72 -7.16
C GLU A 114 -7.13 11.64 -6.67
N LEU A 115 -6.43 11.24 -5.60
CA LEU A 115 -5.35 12.02 -5.02
C LEU A 115 -4.20 12.27 -6.01
N LEU A 116 -3.79 11.24 -6.78
CA LEU A 116 -2.75 11.37 -7.81
C LEU A 116 -3.23 12.20 -8.99
N TRP A 117 -4.48 12.04 -9.39
CA TRP A 117 -5.05 12.85 -10.45
C TRP A 117 -5.13 14.32 -10.08
N GLU A 118 -5.61 14.66 -8.89
CA GLU A 118 -5.72 16.04 -8.41
C GLU A 118 -4.36 16.72 -8.23
N ARG A 119 -3.36 15.98 -7.74
CA ARG A 119 -2.06 16.55 -7.39
C ARG A 119 -1.06 16.59 -8.54
N LEU A 120 -1.05 15.54 -9.37
CA LEU A 120 0.01 15.31 -10.35
C LEU A 120 -0.53 15.03 -11.76
N GLN A 121 -1.84 14.93 -11.96
CA GLN A 121 -2.48 14.53 -13.22
C GLN A 121 -2.00 13.16 -13.72
N ILE A 122 -1.65 12.27 -12.79
CA ILE A 122 -1.17 10.91 -13.05
C ILE A 122 -2.33 9.93 -12.83
N ARG A 123 -2.46 8.96 -13.73
CA ARG A 123 -3.38 7.82 -13.58
C ARG A 123 -2.58 6.60 -13.16
N ILE A 124 -2.95 6.03 -12.02
CA ILE A 124 -2.39 4.79 -11.50
C ILE A 124 -3.29 3.62 -11.90
N ASP A 125 -2.68 2.48 -12.22
CA ASP A 125 -3.40 1.27 -12.61
C ASP A 125 -3.77 0.38 -11.41
N GLU A 126 -4.55 -0.67 -11.69
CA GLU A 126 -5.03 -1.61 -10.68
C GLU A 126 -3.92 -2.48 -10.07
N HIS A 127 -2.83 -2.71 -10.80
CA HIS A 127 -1.69 -3.48 -10.30
C HIS A 127 -0.97 -2.74 -9.18
N GLU A 128 -0.76 -1.44 -9.34
CA GLU A 128 -0.18 -0.58 -8.30
C GLU A 128 -1.11 -0.45 -7.08
N ILE A 129 -2.43 -0.34 -7.31
CA ILE A 129 -3.42 -0.31 -6.24
C ILE A 129 -3.39 -1.62 -5.43
N GLY A 130 -3.18 -2.75 -6.09
CA GLY A 130 -2.98 -4.05 -5.42
C GLY A 130 -1.81 -4.02 -4.43
N TYR A 131 -0.66 -3.49 -4.82
CA TYR A 131 0.48 -3.33 -3.91
C TYR A 131 0.18 -2.37 -2.76
N LEU A 132 -0.51 -1.26 -3.03
CA LEU A 132 -0.92 -0.32 -1.97
C LEU A 132 -1.91 -0.96 -0.98
N ALA A 133 -2.81 -1.83 -1.47
CA ALA A 133 -3.71 -2.61 -0.61
C ALA A 133 -2.94 -3.51 0.37
N LEU A 134 -1.83 -4.12 -0.07
CA LEU A 134 -0.97 -4.90 0.81
C LEU A 134 -0.24 -4.05 1.86
N HIS A 135 0.13 -2.81 1.52
CA HIS A 135 0.65 -1.86 2.51
C HIS A 135 -0.41 -1.46 3.54
N VAL A 136 -1.67 -1.26 3.10
CA VAL A 136 -2.80 -1.00 4.01
C VAL A 136 -3.01 -2.21 4.92
N HIS A 137 -2.99 -3.43 4.38
CA HIS A 137 -3.09 -4.67 5.16
C HIS A 137 -1.98 -4.76 6.23
N SER A 138 -0.73 -4.50 5.84
CA SER A 138 0.41 -4.47 6.77
C SER A 138 0.25 -3.43 7.89
N ALA A 139 -0.48 -2.35 7.66
CA ALA A 139 -0.75 -1.35 8.68
C ALA A 139 -1.80 -1.82 9.71
N ILE A 140 -2.64 -2.80 9.33
CA ILE A 140 -3.75 -3.32 10.17
C ILE A 140 -3.29 -4.53 10.97
N GLU A 141 -2.63 -5.50 10.32
CA GLU A 141 -2.38 -6.85 10.86
C GLU A 141 -0.94 -7.06 11.34
N GLU A 142 -0.09 -6.01 11.35
CA GLU A 142 1.34 -6.11 11.69
C GLU A 142 2.09 -7.16 10.84
N GLU A 143 1.54 -7.51 9.68
CA GLU A 143 2.10 -8.46 8.73
C GLU A 143 2.90 -7.73 7.65
N LYS A 144 4.04 -8.28 7.23
CA LYS A 144 4.83 -7.67 6.16
C LYS A 144 4.15 -7.81 4.81
N VAL A 145 4.31 -6.80 3.94
CA VAL A 145 3.83 -6.83 2.54
C VAL A 145 4.28 -8.09 1.81
N SER A 146 5.53 -8.53 2.03
CA SER A 146 6.07 -9.76 1.45
C SER A 146 5.29 -11.01 1.87
N GLN A 147 4.91 -11.10 3.16
CA GLN A 147 4.13 -12.22 3.69
C GLN A 147 2.72 -12.24 3.11
N ALA A 148 2.02 -11.10 3.09
CA ALA A 148 0.71 -10.99 2.46
C ALA A 148 0.75 -11.37 0.97
N MET A 149 1.81 -11.01 0.25
CA MET A 149 2.04 -11.41 -1.13
C MET A 149 2.28 -12.92 -1.26
N GLU A 150 3.02 -13.54 -0.35
CA GLU A 150 3.25 -14.99 -0.33
C GLU A 150 1.95 -15.76 -0.10
N VAL A 151 1.11 -15.27 0.82
CA VAL A 151 -0.22 -15.85 1.06
C VAL A 151 -1.09 -15.77 -0.19
N ALA A 152 -1.14 -14.62 -0.86
CA ALA A 152 -1.89 -14.47 -2.11
C ALA A 152 -1.39 -15.43 -3.21
N ARG A 153 -0.07 -15.59 -3.32
CA ARG A 153 0.56 -16.54 -4.25
C ARG A 153 0.20 -17.99 -3.91
N ALA A 154 0.34 -18.39 -2.66
CA ALA A 154 0.02 -19.76 -2.22
C ALA A 154 -1.45 -20.11 -2.48
N VAL A 155 -2.36 -19.17 -2.24
CA VAL A 155 -3.78 -19.34 -2.57
C VAL A 155 -3.98 -19.52 -4.07
N ARG A 156 -3.39 -18.66 -4.90
CA ARG A 156 -3.51 -18.75 -6.37
C ARG A 156 -2.93 -20.06 -6.90
N GLU A 157 -1.76 -20.47 -6.44
CA GLU A 157 -1.13 -21.73 -6.83
C GLU A 157 -1.98 -22.94 -6.46
N SER A 158 -2.57 -22.94 -5.25
CA SER A 158 -3.45 -24.00 -4.80
C SER A 158 -4.71 -24.10 -5.66
N ILE A 159 -5.32 -22.96 -5.99
CA ILE A 159 -6.50 -22.90 -6.87
C ILE A 159 -6.12 -23.37 -8.28
N SER A 160 -4.98 -22.91 -8.82
CA SER A 160 -4.51 -23.36 -10.14
C SER A 160 -4.24 -24.85 -10.21
N LEU A 161 -3.74 -25.46 -9.13
CA LEU A 161 -3.57 -26.91 -9.04
C LEU A 161 -4.91 -27.64 -9.12
N VAL A 162 -5.94 -27.15 -8.42
CA VAL A 162 -7.29 -27.74 -8.49
C VAL A 162 -7.87 -27.57 -9.89
N GLU A 163 -7.73 -26.39 -10.51
CA GLU A 163 -8.16 -26.17 -11.91
C GLU A 163 -7.49 -27.15 -12.87
N HIS A 164 -6.18 -27.35 -12.70
CA HIS A 164 -5.43 -28.29 -13.53
C HIS A 164 -5.89 -29.76 -13.36
N ILE A 165 -6.10 -30.20 -12.12
CA ILE A 165 -6.52 -31.58 -11.82
C ILE A 165 -7.92 -31.85 -12.28
N THR A 166 -8.84 -30.88 -12.09
CA THR A 166 -10.28 -31.06 -12.39
C THR A 166 -10.65 -30.72 -13.83
N GLY A 167 -9.82 -29.95 -14.52
CA GLY A 167 -10.12 -29.39 -15.84
C GLY A 167 -11.17 -28.27 -15.82
N TYR A 168 -11.58 -27.77 -14.65
CA TYR A 168 -12.51 -26.66 -14.49
C TYR A 168 -11.74 -25.37 -14.15
N THR A 169 -12.11 -24.28 -14.83
CA THR A 169 -11.62 -22.94 -14.47
C THR A 169 -12.53 -22.34 -13.41
N ILE A 170 -11.98 -21.80 -12.36
CA ILE A 170 -12.70 -21.16 -11.26
C ILE A 170 -12.59 -19.63 -11.43
N ASP A 171 -13.71 -18.99 -11.75
CA ASP A 171 -13.76 -17.54 -11.85
C ASP A 171 -13.44 -16.89 -10.49
N VAL A 172 -12.44 -16.01 -10.47
CA VAL A 172 -11.96 -15.30 -9.28
C VAL A 172 -13.06 -14.49 -8.58
N MET A 173 -14.07 -14.05 -9.32
CA MET A 173 -15.21 -13.31 -8.78
C MET A 173 -16.34 -14.23 -8.29
N SER A 174 -16.21 -15.55 -8.44
CA SER A 174 -17.24 -16.51 -8.05
C SER A 174 -17.29 -16.76 -6.54
N LEU A 175 -18.47 -17.21 -6.08
CA LEU A 175 -18.63 -17.66 -4.69
C LEU A 175 -17.75 -18.89 -4.39
N SER A 176 -17.55 -19.77 -5.36
CA SER A 176 -16.71 -20.97 -5.25
C SER A 176 -15.25 -20.58 -5.00
N TYR A 177 -14.74 -19.58 -5.74
CA TYR A 177 -13.42 -19.01 -5.51
C TYR A 177 -13.29 -18.46 -4.09
N ASN A 178 -14.23 -17.60 -3.66
CA ASN A 178 -14.20 -16.99 -2.33
C ASN A 178 -14.19 -18.02 -1.19
N ARG A 179 -15.01 -19.07 -1.32
CA ARG A 179 -15.07 -20.16 -0.32
C ARG A 179 -13.75 -20.92 -0.27
N MET A 180 -13.21 -21.28 -1.42
CA MET A 180 -11.95 -22.03 -1.52
C MET A 180 -10.76 -21.19 -1.04
N MET A 181 -10.67 -19.95 -1.46
CA MET A 181 -9.66 -18.97 -1.02
C MET A 181 -9.65 -18.82 0.50
N ASN A 182 -10.81 -18.59 1.11
CA ASN A 182 -10.91 -18.47 2.57
C ASN A 182 -10.51 -19.77 3.28
N HIS A 183 -10.88 -20.93 2.73
CA HIS A 183 -10.49 -22.21 3.32
C HIS A 183 -8.98 -22.40 3.30
N ILE A 184 -8.31 -22.10 2.19
CA ILE A 184 -6.85 -22.22 2.06
C ILE A 184 -6.13 -21.21 2.96
N ARG A 185 -6.63 -19.95 3.02
CA ARG A 185 -5.99 -18.88 3.80
C ARG A 185 -5.96 -19.15 5.30
N TYR A 186 -6.96 -19.87 5.83
CA TYR A 186 -7.10 -20.10 7.28
C TYR A 186 -6.84 -21.56 7.69
N MET A 187 -6.23 -22.38 6.84
CA MET A 187 -5.69 -23.70 7.18
C MET A 187 -4.33 -23.57 7.86
#